data_3404e0bcb59148f30efedf6181c767ac
#
_entry.id   3404e0bcb59148f30efedf6181c767ac
#
_cell.length_a   1.000
_cell.length_b   1.000
_cell.length_c   1.000
_cell.angle_alpha   90.00
_cell.angle_beta   90.00
_cell.angle_gamma   90.00
#
_symmetry.space_group_name_H-M   'P 1'
#
loop_
_entity.id
_entity.type
_entity.pdbx_description
1 polymer ?
#
loop_
_entity_poly.entity_id
_entity_poly.type
_entity_poly.pdbx_seq_one_letter_code
_entity_poly.pdbx_strand_id
1 'polypeptide(L)'
;ARGEQDALRRANALSVLLTQLLGVRPEQQLPKIQDELRREILSLQDERDRLRRQIVKEYPEYAELVSQPVSLEQARKLLHGGEVLVTFYLGETESYVWAVDASGRVVFSPISASRSEIARSVQRLRRALDPGVDRIDAIPAFDLAEAYRLYGLLLSPVLELLQDARLLLLVPHADLGSLPFAILPTAPSVLGISGVEQFSAYRAVPWLARRLSIEQLPSVTALASLRRLPSRSAALSSFVGFGDPLFSAQQAKQASTKVGALASRGLPLQRRNVPQLAGVESASLALLPRLPDTGEEVRQIARVLNVDPAGAVFLNAEANEQRVLATDYTGRRVVMFATHGLVPGDLDGLTQPALALTSPEVVPGAGDGLLSMEEILGLKLDADWVVLSACNTAAAEEAGAEAVSGLGRAFFYAGARALLVSSWPVETVAARMLMTELFRRQVAQPQLGKAEALRQSMLALMDGPGYVDVKMGRTLYTYAHPLFWAPFVVIGD
;
A
#
# COMPACT_ATOMS: atom_id res chain seq x y z
N ALA A 1 10.83 -18.48 1.48
CA ALA A 1 10.82 -17.01 1.53
C ALA A 1 11.18 -16.48 2.93
N ARG A 2 10.42 -16.84 4.00
CA ARG A 2 10.69 -16.34 5.37
C ARG A 2 12.11 -16.66 5.84
N GLY A 3 12.55 -17.91 5.74
CA GLY A 3 13.91 -18.31 6.14
C GLY A 3 15.00 -17.57 5.35
N GLU A 4 14.75 -17.28 4.07
CA GLU A 4 15.68 -16.48 3.24
C GLU A 4 15.77 -15.04 3.74
N GLN A 5 14.63 -14.42 4.07
CA GLN A 5 14.59 -13.05 4.60
C GLN A 5 15.19 -12.95 6.00
N ASP A 6 14.93 -13.94 6.86
CA ASP A 6 15.51 -14.00 8.20
C ASP A 6 17.02 -14.15 8.14
N ALA A 7 17.53 -15.02 7.26
CA ALA A 7 18.98 -15.17 7.04
C ALA A 7 19.60 -13.86 6.53
N LEU A 8 18.94 -13.17 5.59
CA LEU A 8 19.39 -11.87 5.08
C LEU A 8 19.43 -10.81 6.18
N ARG A 9 18.35 -10.67 6.98
CA ARG A 9 18.26 -9.69 8.08
C ARG A 9 19.37 -9.92 9.12
N ARG A 10 19.53 -11.18 9.53
CA ARG A 10 20.58 -11.55 10.50
C ARG A 10 21.98 -11.28 9.94
N ALA A 11 22.25 -11.63 8.69
CA ALA A 11 23.54 -11.34 8.05
C ALA A 11 23.81 -9.84 7.98
N ASN A 12 22.82 -9.01 7.65
CA ASN A 12 22.96 -7.56 7.61
C ASN A 12 23.20 -6.96 9.01
N ALA A 13 22.46 -7.39 10.04
CA ALA A 13 22.66 -6.94 11.42
C ALA A 13 24.07 -7.27 11.92
N LEU A 14 24.55 -8.49 11.66
CA LEU A 14 25.91 -8.89 12.03
C LEU A 14 26.97 -8.13 11.22
N SER A 15 26.71 -7.80 9.97
CA SER A 15 27.61 -6.98 9.13
C SER A 15 27.76 -5.56 9.68
N VAL A 16 26.68 -4.94 10.13
CA VAL A 16 26.69 -3.63 10.79
C VAL A 16 27.52 -3.71 12.08
N LEU A 17 27.29 -4.73 12.91
CA LEU A 17 28.05 -4.94 14.13
C LEU A 17 29.56 -5.15 13.85
N LEU A 18 29.88 -5.96 12.85
CA LEU A 18 31.26 -6.18 12.42
C LEU A 18 31.91 -4.87 11.96
N THR A 19 31.21 -4.06 11.19
CA THR A 19 31.69 -2.74 10.73
C THR A 19 31.96 -1.81 11.91
N GLN A 20 31.11 -1.78 12.91
CA GLN A 20 31.31 -1.00 14.13
C GLN A 20 32.57 -1.48 14.91
N LEU A 21 32.74 -2.81 15.05
CA LEU A 21 33.92 -3.40 15.72
C LEU A 21 35.20 -3.19 14.94
N LEU A 22 35.18 -3.06 13.62
CA LEU A 22 36.33 -2.72 12.80
C LEU A 22 36.68 -1.23 12.88
N GLY A 23 35.73 -0.36 13.18
CA GLY A 23 35.90 1.09 13.31
C GLY A 23 36.49 1.55 14.65
N VAL A 24 36.65 0.66 15.65
CA VAL A 24 37.29 1.00 16.94
C VAL A 24 38.82 1.00 16.85
N ARG A 25 39.48 1.69 17.81
CA ARG A 25 40.95 1.77 17.85
C ARG A 25 41.59 0.36 17.92
N PRO A 26 42.78 0.15 17.31
CA PRO A 26 43.41 -1.18 17.23
C PRO A 26 43.56 -1.89 18.58
N GLU A 27 43.78 -1.14 19.67
CA GLU A 27 43.91 -1.65 21.04
C GLU A 27 42.57 -2.18 21.62
N GLN A 28 41.45 -1.80 21.04
CA GLN A 28 40.09 -2.18 21.47
C GLN A 28 39.43 -3.20 20.51
N GLN A 29 40.14 -3.60 19.46
CA GLN A 29 39.64 -4.60 18.53
C GLN A 29 39.61 -5.99 19.17
N LEU A 30 38.59 -6.75 18.88
CA LEU A 30 38.35 -8.11 19.37
C LEU A 30 38.42 -9.11 18.21
N PRO A 31 39.62 -9.51 17.74
CA PRO A 31 39.81 -10.31 16.52
C PRO A 31 39.01 -11.61 16.54
N LYS A 32 38.93 -12.30 17.67
CA LYS A 32 38.16 -13.54 17.78
C LYS A 32 36.68 -13.32 17.52
N ILE A 33 36.08 -12.26 18.06
CA ILE A 33 34.67 -11.91 17.85
C ILE A 33 34.46 -11.49 16.39
N GLN A 34 35.37 -10.74 15.80
CA GLN A 34 35.31 -10.36 14.39
C GLN A 34 35.33 -11.59 13.47
N ASP A 35 36.15 -12.60 13.78
CA ASP A 35 36.26 -13.82 13.00
C ASP A 35 35.00 -14.73 13.20
N GLU A 36 34.42 -14.73 14.38
CA GLU A 36 33.15 -15.40 14.64
C GLU A 36 32.00 -14.74 13.84
N LEU A 37 31.90 -13.42 13.89
CA LEU A 37 30.91 -12.68 13.12
C LEU A 37 31.05 -12.91 11.61
N ARG A 38 32.30 -12.88 11.07
CA ARG A 38 32.53 -13.20 9.65
C ARG A 38 32.06 -14.59 9.27
N ARG A 39 32.35 -15.60 10.11
CA ARG A 39 31.93 -16.98 9.86
C ARG A 39 30.39 -17.11 9.91
N GLU A 40 29.76 -16.45 10.87
CA GLU A 40 28.32 -16.48 10.99
C GLU A 40 27.63 -15.76 9.80
N ILE A 41 28.15 -14.61 9.38
CA ILE A 41 27.68 -13.90 8.17
C ILE A 41 27.78 -14.80 6.94
N LEU A 42 28.92 -15.48 6.73
CA LEU A 42 29.10 -16.40 5.60
C LEU A 42 28.11 -17.58 5.68
N SER A 43 27.93 -18.16 6.85
CA SER A 43 26.97 -19.25 7.06
C SER A 43 25.53 -18.84 6.74
N LEU A 44 25.11 -17.64 7.16
CA LEU A 44 23.78 -17.09 6.86
C LEU A 44 23.61 -16.76 5.37
N GLN A 45 24.67 -16.31 4.70
CA GLN A 45 24.67 -16.09 3.25
C GLN A 45 24.53 -17.42 2.49
N ASP A 46 25.24 -18.47 2.90
CA ASP A 46 25.10 -19.81 2.31
C ASP A 46 23.73 -20.40 2.55
N GLU A 47 23.16 -20.22 3.75
CA GLU A 47 21.78 -20.63 4.05
C GLU A 47 20.78 -19.90 3.19
N ARG A 48 20.89 -18.59 3.07
CA ARG A 48 20.06 -17.76 2.19
C ARG A 48 20.10 -18.26 0.75
N ASP A 49 21.30 -18.51 0.21
CA ASP A 49 21.48 -18.93 -1.16
C ASP A 49 20.92 -20.35 -1.42
N ARG A 50 21.00 -21.22 -0.41
CA ARG A 50 20.36 -22.54 -0.46
C ARG A 50 18.84 -22.43 -0.47
N LEU A 51 18.26 -21.64 0.44
CA LEU A 51 16.81 -21.39 0.49
C LEU A 51 16.31 -20.73 -0.78
N ARG A 52 17.06 -19.78 -1.33
CA ARG A 52 16.76 -19.14 -2.61
C ARG A 52 16.71 -20.15 -3.76
N ARG A 53 17.71 -21.05 -3.86
CA ARG A 53 17.69 -22.13 -4.86
C ARG A 53 16.50 -23.07 -4.70
N GLN A 54 16.10 -23.36 -3.47
CA GLN A 54 14.93 -24.18 -3.20
C GLN A 54 13.64 -23.47 -3.63
N ILE A 55 13.47 -22.19 -3.29
CA ILE A 55 12.34 -21.36 -3.70
C ILE A 55 12.25 -21.29 -5.23
N VAL A 56 13.36 -21.04 -5.90
CA VAL A 56 13.46 -21.03 -7.38
C VAL A 56 12.99 -22.34 -8.00
N LYS A 57 13.35 -23.47 -7.37
CA LYS A 57 12.96 -24.80 -7.83
C LYS A 57 11.49 -25.10 -7.62
N GLU A 58 10.94 -24.71 -6.47
CA GLU A 58 9.55 -24.98 -6.08
C GLU A 58 8.57 -23.97 -6.72
N TYR A 59 9.05 -22.74 -6.96
CA TYR A 59 8.27 -21.63 -7.53
C TYR A 59 9.07 -20.97 -8.69
N PRO A 60 9.08 -21.57 -9.89
CA PRO A 60 9.86 -21.05 -11.02
C PRO A 60 9.49 -19.62 -11.42
N GLU A 61 8.22 -19.24 -11.31
CA GLU A 61 7.73 -17.88 -11.58
C GLU A 61 8.31 -16.84 -10.61
N TYR A 62 8.62 -17.26 -9.38
CA TYR A 62 9.35 -16.44 -8.40
C TYR A 62 10.79 -16.17 -8.84
N ALA A 63 11.44 -17.16 -9.44
CA ALA A 63 12.81 -17.03 -9.91
C ALA A 63 12.97 -15.90 -10.94
N GLU A 64 11.97 -15.72 -11.79
CA GLU A 64 11.97 -14.65 -12.78
C GLU A 64 11.81 -13.27 -12.16
N LEU A 65 11.10 -13.15 -11.02
CA LEU A 65 10.93 -11.89 -10.29
C LEU A 65 12.20 -11.44 -9.53
N VAL A 66 13.12 -12.37 -9.22
CA VAL A 66 14.29 -12.13 -8.36
C VAL A 66 15.61 -12.32 -9.10
N SER A 67 15.60 -12.81 -10.35
CA SER A 67 16.80 -13.25 -11.03
C SER A 67 17.54 -12.12 -11.71
N GLN A 68 18.06 -11.54 -12.27
CA GLN A 68 19.05 -10.58 -12.78
C GLN A 68 18.53 -9.12 -12.84
N PRO A 69 19.36 -8.14 -12.48
CA PRO A 69 19.03 -6.74 -12.70
C PRO A 69 18.68 -6.48 -14.16
N VAL A 70 17.55 -5.83 -14.40
CA VAL A 70 17.12 -5.43 -15.75
C VAL A 70 18.06 -4.32 -16.23
N SER A 71 18.67 -4.50 -17.40
CA SER A 71 19.50 -3.46 -18.01
C SER A 71 18.65 -2.27 -18.46
N LEU A 72 19.27 -1.10 -18.61
CA LEU A 72 18.60 0.09 -19.10
C LEU A 72 17.94 -0.13 -20.48
N GLU A 73 18.62 -0.87 -21.38
CA GLU A 73 18.08 -1.21 -22.68
C GLU A 73 16.85 -2.12 -22.60
N GLN A 74 16.87 -3.08 -21.66
CA GLN A 74 15.70 -3.94 -21.40
C GLN A 74 14.57 -3.13 -20.80
N ALA A 75 14.85 -2.27 -19.80
CA ALA A 75 13.85 -1.41 -19.17
C ALA A 75 13.15 -0.52 -20.22
N ARG A 76 13.92 0.09 -21.13
CA ARG A 76 13.37 0.90 -22.23
C ARG A 76 12.39 0.12 -23.11
N LYS A 77 12.73 -1.13 -23.46
CA LYS A 77 11.88 -1.99 -24.29
C LYS A 77 10.56 -2.37 -23.61
N LEU A 78 10.50 -2.27 -22.29
CA LEU A 78 9.27 -2.51 -21.54
C LEU A 78 8.30 -1.32 -21.57
N LEU A 79 8.76 -0.10 -21.84
CA LEU A 79 7.94 1.09 -21.74
C LEU A 79 7.07 1.31 -22.98
N HIS A 80 5.83 1.72 -22.75
CA HIS A 80 4.90 2.12 -23.80
C HIS A 80 4.92 3.66 -23.99
N GLY A 81 4.39 4.13 -25.13
CA GLY A 81 4.34 5.58 -25.41
C GLY A 81 3.58 6.36 -24.36
N GLY A 82 4.22 7.39 -23.81
CA GLY A 82 3.67 8.21 -22.73
C GLY A 82 3.95 7.69 -21.32
N GLU A 83 4.75 6.63 -21.18
CA GLU A 83 5.24 6.15 -19.91
C GLU A 83 6.64 6.67 -19.60
N VAL A 84 6.88 7.01 -18.35
CA VAL A 84 8.20 7.35 -17.82
C VAL A 84 8.45 6.52 -16.57
N LEU A 85 9.53 5.76 -16.60
CA LEU A 85 10.01 5.00 -15.43
C LEU A 85 10.96 5.88 -14.63
N VAL A 86 10.67 6.06 -13.34
CA VAL A 86 11.53 6.79 -12.41
C VAL A 86 11.92 5.88 -11.26
N THR A 87 13.21 5.81 -10.99
CA THR A 87 13.77 5.02 -9.89
C THR A 87 14.59 5.91 -8.97
N PHE A 88 14.58 5.60 -7.69
CA PHE A 88 15.34 6.32 -6.66
C PHE A 88 16.33 5.41 -5.96
N TYR A 89 17.42 6.01 -5.53
CA TYR A 89 18.33 5.46 -4.54
C TYR A 89 18.60 6.51 -3.48
N LEU A 90 18.24 6.22 -2.23
CA LEU A 90 18.50 7.10 -1.09
C LEU A 90 19.66 6.53 -0.29
N GLY A 91 20.79 7.21 -0.32
CA GLY A 91 21.98 6.87 0.46
C GLY A 91 22.12 7.74 1.71
N GLU A 92 23.04 7.35 2.58
CA GLU A 92 23.33 8.08 3.84
C GLU A 92 23.84 9.49 3.59
N THR A 93 24.69 9.65 2.56
CA THR A 93 25.30 10.94 2.19
C THR A 93 24.78 11.48 0.88
N GLU A 94 24.52 10.63 -0.09
CA GLU A 94 24.14 11.01 -1.45
C GLU A 94 22.95 10.17 -1.91
N SER A 95 22.01 10.82 -2.55
CA SER A 95 20.81 10.20 -3.13
C SER A 95 20.74 10.49 -4.62
N TYR A 96 20.05 9.64 -5.36
CA TYR A 96 20.01 9.74 -6.82
C TYR A 96 18.63 9.43 -7.37
N VAL A 97 18.32 10.02 -8.52
CA VAL A 97 17.14 9.71 -9.33
C VAL A 97 17.57 9.37 -10.76
N TRP A 98 16.95 8.33 -11.31
CA TRP A 98 17.04 7.96 -12.72
C TRP A 98 15.65 8.00 -13.33
N ALA A 99 15.56 8.51 -14.53
CA ALA A 99 14.35 8.45 -15.32
C ALA A 99 14.67 7.97 -16.74
N VAL A 100 13.76 7.19 -17.31
CA VAL A 100 13.84 6.73 -18.71
C VAL A 100 12.45 6.72 -19.31
N ASP A 101 12.33 7.17 -20.56
CA ASP A 101 11.10 7.10 -21.34
C ASP A 101 11.15 6.05 -22.46
N ALA A 102 10.00 5.80 -23.08
CA ALA A 102 9.89 4.85 -24.20
C ALA A 102 10.72 5.22 -25.42
N SER A 103 11.08 6.50 -25.62
CA SER A 103 11.95 6.94 -26.72
C SER A 103 13.42 6.63 -26.46
N GLY A 104 13.77 6.32 -25.21
CA GLY A 104 15.12 6.02 -24.76
C GLY A 104 15.90 7.22 -24.26
N ARG A 105 15.23 8.36 -24.04
CA ARG A 105 15.84 9.48 -23.29
C ARG A 105 16.04 9.03 -21.85
N VAL A 106 17.21 9.33 -21.30
CA VAL A 106 17.61 8.97 -19.94
C VAL A 106 18.09 10.21 -19.23
N VAL A 107 17.61 10.42 -18.04
CA VAL A 107 18.11 11.42 -17.11
C VAL A 107 18.62 10.73 -15.86
N PHE A 108 19.81 11.13 -15.42
CA PHE A 108 20.39 10.77 -14.14
C PHE A 108 20.75 12.05 -13.41
N SER A 109 20.33 12.17 -12.15
CA SER A 109 20.64 13.35 -11.35
C SER A 109 20.89 12.98 -9.90
N PRO A 110 21.88 13.61 -9.23
CA PRO A 110 21.98 13.58 -7.79
C PRO A 110 20.81 14.36 -7.16
N ILE A 111 20.37 13.88 -6.00
CA ILE A 111 19.40 14.56 -5.15
C ILE A 111 20.19 15.16 -3.99
N SER A 112 20.12 16.49 -3.83
CA SER A 112 20.84 17.22 -2.79
C SER A 112 20.16 17.07 -1.41
N ALA A 113 19.90 15.83 -1.02
CA ALA A 113 19.36 15.47 0.29
C ALA A 113 19.76 14.04 0.65
N SER A 114 20.10 13.82 1.91
CA SER A 114 20.35 12.50 2.48
C SER A 114 19.07 11.73 2.69
N ARG A 115 19.18 10.41 2.86
CA ARG A 115 18.06 9.55 3.22
C ARG A 115 17.32 10.05 4.46
N SER A 116 18.06 10.43 5.51
CA SER A 116 17.47 10.90 6.77
C SER A 116 16.71 12.23 6.63
N GLU A 117 17.13 13.12 5.73
CA GLU A 117 16.38 14.35 5.43
C GLU A 117 15.09 14.06 4.69
N ILE A 118 15.12 13.18 3.69
CA ILE A 118 13.93 12.75 2.94
C ILE A 118 12.95 12.04 3.88
N ALA A 119 13.42 11.13 4.74
CA ALA A 119 12.61 10.44 5.74
C ALA A 119 11.87 11.42 6.66
N ARG A 120 12.57 12.45 7.18
CA ARG A 120 11.96 13.50 8.01
C ARG A 120 10.87 14.27 7.27
N SER A 121 11.08 14.56 5.99
CA SER A 121 10.10 15.25 5.14
C SER A 121 8.86 14.40 4.93
N VAL A 122 9.05 13.12 4.59
CA VAL A 122 7.94 12.15 4.44
C VAL A 122 7.15 12.05 5.76
N GLN A 123 7.82 11.89 6.89
CA GLN A 123 7.16 11.83 8.20
C GLN A 123 6.38 13.12 8.53
N ARG A 124 6.93 14.29 8.18
CA ARG A 124 6.23 15.57 8.36
C ARG A 124 4.93 15.63 7.58
N LEU A 125 4.95 15.21 6.30
CA LEU A 125 3.74 15.18 5.48
C LEU A 125 2.72 14.16 6.01
N ARG A 126 3.18 13.00 6.45
CA ARG A 126 2.30 11.96 7.00
C ARG A 126 1.52 12.39 8.24
N ARG A 127 2.01 13.33 9.05
CA ARG A 127 1.27 13.84 10.22
C ARG A 127 -0.11 14.41 9.89
N ALA A 128 -0.27 15.01 8.71
CA ALA A 128 -1.58 15.53 8.28
C ALA A 128 -2.44 14.47 7.58
N LEU A 129 -1.86 13.34 7.17
CA LEU A 129 -2.52 12.25 6.47
C LEU A 129 -2.95 11.14 7.43
N ASP A 130 -2.19 10.98 8.51
CA ASP A 130 -2.49 10.06 9.61
C ASP A 130 -2.39 10.76 10.98
N PRO A 131 -3.27 11.73 11.25
CA PRO A 131 -3.14 12.61 12.43
C PRO A 131 -3.59 11.98 13.75
N GLY A 132 -4.13 10.75 13.74
CA GLY A 132 -4.64 10.11 14.97
C GLY A 132 -5.85 10.81 15.62
N VAL A 133 -6.56 11.67 14.88
CA VAL A 133 -7.73 12.40 15.38
C VAL A 133 -9.04 11.69 15.01
N ASP A 134 -10.09 11.94 15.77
CA ASP A 134 -11.43 11.35 15.62
C ASP A 134 -12.48 12.36 15.10
N ARG A 135 -12.06 13.60 14.79
CA ARG A 135 -12.95 14.67 14.33
C ARG A 135 -12.41 15.36 13.08
N ILE A 136 -13.32 15.71 12.18
CA ILE A 136 -13.01 16.39 10.92
C ILE A 136 -12.35 17.76 11.15
N ASP A 137 -12.81 18.52 12.13
CA ASP A 137 -12.30 19.85 12.46
C ASP A 137 -10.94 19.83 13.16
N ALA A 138 -10.49 18.66 13.61
CA ALA A 138 -9.17 18.47 14.21
C ALA A 138 -8.09 18.02 13.20
N ILE A 139 -8.45 17.78 11.92
CA ILE A 139 -7.49 17.42 10.89
C ILE A 139 -6.53 18.59 10.66
N PRO A 140 -5.21 18.41 10.86
CA PRO A 140 -4.24 19.48 10.66
C PRO A 140 -4.12 19.84 9.19
N ALA A 141 -3.70 21.08 8.91
CA ALA A 141 -3.41 21.49 7.54
C ALA A 141 -2.24 20.69 6.95
N PHE A 142 -2.37 20.33 5.69
CA PHE A 142 -1.30 19.66 4.94
C PHE A 142 -0.18 20.66 4.61
N ASP A 143 1.07 20.29 4.86
CA ASP A 143 2.24 21.15 4.63
C ASP A 143 2.58 21.22 3.14
N LEU A 144 1.92 22.16 2.43
CA LEU A 144 2.12 22.35 0.98
C LEU A 144 3.54 22.84 0.64
N ALA A 145 4.17 23.62 1.53
CA ALA A 145 5.52 24.11 1.30
C ALA A 145 6.54 22.96 1.32
N GLU A 146 6.44 22.06 2.31
CA GLU A 146 7.28 20.88 2.40
C GLU A 146 7.02 19.88 1.26
N ALA A 147 5.75 19.70 0.89
CA ALA A 147 5.38 18.84 -0.24
C ALA A 147 5.94 19.37 -1.58
N TYR A 148 5.89 20.69 -1.80
CA TYR A 148 6.49 21.31 -2.98
C TYR A 148 8.03 21.23 -2.95
N ARG A 149 8.65 21.39 -1.79
CA ARG A 149 10.09 21.20 -1.65
C ARG A 149 10.51 19.78 -2.03
N LEU A 150 9.77 18.77 -1.58
CA LEU A 150 10.00 17.37 -1.99
C LEU A 150 9.79 17.17 -3.49
N TYR A 151 8.75 17.74 -4.08
CA TYR A 151 8.57 17.71 -5.54
C TYR A 151 9.81 18.25 -6.26
N GLY A 152 10.32 19.41 -5.80
CA GLY A 152 11.54 20.01 -6.35
C GLY A 152 12.77 19.11 -6.26
N LEU A 153 12.96 18.44 -5.13
CA LEU A 153 14.09 17.54 -4.92
C LEU A 153 13.99 16.25 -5.74
N LEU A 154 12.80 15.65 -5.80
CA LEU A 154 12.61 14.31 -6.33
C LEU A 154 12.30 14.27 -7.82
N LEU A 155 11.46 15.19 -8.32
CA LEU A 155 10.90 15.12 -9.67
C LEU A 155 11.35 16.27 -10.59
N SER A 156 11.71 17.46 -10.06
CA SER A 156 12.21 18.53 -10.91
C SER A 156 13.45 18.16 -11.72
N PRO A 157 14.40 17.34 -11.19
CA PRO A 157 15.56 16.94 -11.98
C PRO A 157 15.23 16.15 -13.24
N VAL A 158 14.07 15.46 -13.26
CA VAL A 158 13.61 14.61 -14.37
C VAL A 158 12.41 15.21 -15.12
N LEU A 159 12.07 16.47 -14.85
CA LEU A 159 10.86 17.13 -15.34
C LEU A 159 10.73 17.13 -16.86
N GLU A 160 11.85 17.22 -17.60
CA GLU A 160 11.83 17.21 -19.06
C GLU A 160 11.23 15.92 -19.65
N LEU A 161 11.41 14.75 -18.99
CA LEU A 161 10.80 13.50 -19.40
C LEU A 161 9.33 13.44 -18.98
N LEU A 162 8.96 14.12 -17.89
CA LEU A 162 7.59 14.12 -17.37
C LEU A 162 6.65 15.06 -18.15
N GLN A 163 7.16 15.98 -19.00
CA GLN A 163 6.32 16.95 -19.68
C GLN A 163 5.27 16.32 -20.58
N ASP A 164 5.65 15.29 -21.33
CA ASP A 164 4.80 14.58 -22.28
C ASP A 164 4.27 13.24 -21.71
N ALA A 165 4.61 12.94 -20.46
CA ALA A 165 4.18 11.72 -19.80
C ALA A 165 2.69 11.72 -19.47
N ARG A 166 2.07 10.56 -19.55
CA ARG A 166 0.70 10.26 -19.08
C ARG A 166 0.72 9.35 -17.86
N LEU A 167 1.69 8.45 -17.79
CA LEU A 167 1.87 7.50 -16.70
C LEU A 167 3.29 7.58 -16.16
N LEU A 168 3.40 7.79 -14.86
CA LEU A 168 4.63 7.70 -14.08
C LEU A 168 4.70 6.32 -13.43
N LEU A 169 5.62 5.48 -13.93
CA LEU A 169 6.01 4.22 -13.32
C LEU A 169 7.11 4.51 -12.29
N LEU A 170 6.83 4.27 -11.03
CA LEU A 170 7.67 4.72 -9.93
C LEU A 170 8.24 3.53 -9.15
N VAL A 171 9.55 3.43 -9.05
CA VAL A 171 10.25 2.51 -8.15
C VAL A 171 10.80 3.32 -6.98
N PRO A 172 10.02 3.48 -5.90
CA PRO A 172 10.46 4.22 -4.73
C PRO A 172 11.51 3.41 -3.96
N HIS A 173 12.35 4.10 -3.18
CA HIS A 173 13.34 3.50 -2.32
C HIS A 173 13.14 3.97 -0.88
N ALA A 174 13.25 3.07 0.08
CA ALA A 174 13.15 3.34 1.51
C ALA A 174 11.85 4.12 1.86
N ASP A 175 11.96 5.21 2.63
CA ASP A 175 10.83 6.00 3.13
C ASP A 175 9.91 6.54 2.02
N LEU A 176 10.40 6.67 0.78
CA LEU A 176 9.57 7.09 -0.37
C LEU A 176 8.45 6.09 -0.69
N GLY A 177 8.59 4.82 -0.31
CA GLY A 177 7.54 3.81 -0.46
C GLY A 177 6.27 4.12 0.33
N SER A 178 6.37 4.90 1.40
CA SER A 178 5.25 5.33 2.23
C SER A 178 4.64 6.68 1.82
N LEU A 179 5.15 7.31 0.74
CA LEU A 179 4.69 8.58 0.23
C LEU A 179 3.90 8.38 -1.07
N PRO A 180 2.57 8.62 -1.10
CA PRO A 180 1.85 8.72 -2.35
C PRO A 180 2.28 9.98 -3.12
N PHE A 181 3.01 9.82 -4.21
CA PHE A 181 3.52 10.96 -5.00
C PHE A 181 2.40 11.84 -5.59
N ALA A 182 1.20 11.30 -5.69
CA ALA A 182 0.00 12.02 -6.11
C ALA A 182 -0.26 13.34 -5.35
N ILE A 183 0.17 13.40 -4.06
CA ILE A 183 -0.02 14.55 -3.16
C ILE A 183 1.05 15.64 -3.29
N LEU A 184 2.01 15.50 -4.17
CA LEU A 184 3.04 16.51 -4.37
C LEU A 184 2.48 17.63 -5.28
N PRO A 185 2.50 18.91 -4.86
CA PRO A 185 2.11 20.01 -5.72
C PRO A 185 3.21 20.30 -6.76
N THR A 186 2.81 20.60 -7.99
CA THR A 186 3.73 20.88 -9.10
C THR A 186 4.15 22.36 -9.18
N ALA A 187 3.55 23.22 -8.36
CA ALA A 187 3.88 24.62 -8.21
C ALA A 187 3.69 25.09 -6.75
N PRO A 188 4.36 26.17 -6.34
CA PRO A 188 4.15 26.76 -5.01
C PRO A 188 2.67 27.07 -4.80
N SER A 189 2.16 26.71 -3.63
CA SER A 189 0.75 26.92 -3.32
C SER A 189 0.58 27.36 -1.86
N VAL A 190 -0.32 28.31 -1.68
CA VAL A 190 -0.74 28.78 -0.36
C VAL A 190 -2.26 28.59 -0.29
N LEU A 191 -2.74 28.02 0.80
CA LEU A 191 -4.18 27.89 0.98
C LEU A 191 -4.76 29.30 1.17
N GLY A 192 -5.70 29.66 0.29
CA GLY A 192 -6.52 30.82 0.48
C GLY A 192 -7.41 30.68 1.71
N ILE A 193 -8.11 31.76 2.07
CA ILE A 193 -9.13 31.70 3.14
C ILE A 193 -10.14 30.64 2.68
N SER A 194 -10.31 29.58 3.47
CA SER A 194 -11.34 28.58 3.24
C SER A 194 -12.69 29.30 3.20
N GLY A 195 -13.49 29.04 2.17
CA GLY A 195 -14.88 29.46 2.13
C GLY A 195 -15.66 28.84 3.31
N VAL A 196 -16.99 28.88 3.23
CA VAL A 196 -17.87 28.28 4.23
C VAL A 196 -17.62 26.77 4.42
N GLU A 197 -17.07 26.11 3.41
CA GLU A 197 -16.81 24.67 3.37
C GLU A 197 -15.36 24.36 3.76
N GLN A 198 -15.18 23.59 4.83
CA GLN A 198 -13.84 23.16 5.26
C GLN A 198 -13.14 22.38 4.13
N PHE A 199 -11.83 22.58 3.97
CA PHE A 199 -10.93 21.98 2.97
C PHE A 199 -11.17 22.38 1.51
N SER A 200 -12.15 23.23 1.19
CA SER A 200 -12.42 23.62 -0.22
C SER A 200 -11.23 24.27 -0.92
N ALA A 201 -10.38 25.01 -0.19
CA ALA A 201 -9.18 25.66 -0.72
C ALA A 201 -8.17 24.67 -1.36
N TYR A 202 -8.14 23.41 -0.94
CA TYR A 202 -7.25 22.40 -1.51
C TYR A 202 -7.59 22.01 -2.95
N ARG A 203 -8.80 22.30 -3.44
CA ARG A 203 -9.18 22.10 -4.85
C ARG A 203 -8.32 22.89 -5.83
N ALA A 204 -7.84 24.06 -5.41
CA ALA A 204 -7.00 24.93 -6.26
C ALA A 204 -5.52 24.50 -6.31
N VAL A 205 -5.10 23.58 -5.48
CA VAL A 205 -3.70 23.12 -5.44
C VAL A 205 -3.40 22.30 -6.70
N PRO A 206 -2.29 22.61 -7.41
CA PRO A 206 -1.88 21.89 -8.61
C PRO A 206 -1.18 20.57 -8.26
N TRP A 207 -1.94 19.63 -7.72
CA TRP A 207 -1.44 18.30 -7.36
C TRP A 207 -0.87 17.53 -8.55
N LEU A 208 0.16 16.75 -8.36
CA LEU A 208 0.71 15.87 -9.39
C LEU A 208 -0.36 14.92 -9.95
N ALA A 209 -1.28 14.47 -9.12
CA ALA A 209 -2.47 13.69 -9.52
C ALA A 209 -3.33 14.37 -10.58
N ARG A 210 -3.33 15.72 -10.68
CA ARG A 210 -4.08 16.43 -11.73
C ARG A 210 -3.42 16.27 -13.10
N ARG A 211 -2.14 15.94 -13.13
CA ARG A 211 -1.35 15.90 -14.36
C ARG A 211 -1.04 14.47 -14.81
N LEU A 212 -0.63 13.58 -13.91
CA LEU A 212 -0.10 12.25 -14.22
C LEU A 212 -0.86 11.16 -13.46
N SER A 213 -1.06 10.04 -14.13
CA SER A 213 -1.33 8.76 -13.45
C SER A 213 -0.03 8.26 -12.82
N ILE A 214 -0.12 7.62 -11.67
CA ILE A 214 1.05 7.13 -10.94
C ILE A 214 0.82 5.67 -10.58
N GLU A 215 1.80 4.85 -10.91
CA GLU A 215 1.83 3.44 -10.59
C GLU A 215 3.15 3.13 -9.90
N GLN A 216 3.09 2.50 -8.75
CA GLN A 216 4.28 2.08 -8.04
C GLN A 216 4.67 0.66 -8.45
N LEU A 217 5.96 0.41 -8.47
CA LEU A 217 6.52 -0.90 -8.80
C LEU A 217 7.45 -1.35 -7.66
N PRO A 218 7.42 -2.62 -7.29
CA PRO A 218 8.41 -3.15 -6.34
C PRO A 218 9.84 -3.02 -6.84
N SER A 219 10.04 -3.23 -8.13
CA SER A 219 11.33 -3.11 -8.83
C SER A 219 11.13 -3.05 -10.35
N VAL A 220 12.16 -2.67 -11.09
CA VAL A 220 12.17 -2.75 -12.56
C VAL A 220 12.05 -4.21 -13.04
N THR A 221 12.60 -5.15 -12.28
CA THR A 221 12.47 -6.59 -12.57
C THR A 221 11.01 -7.05 -12.43
N ALA A 222 10.28 -6.55 -11.46
CA ALA A 222 8.85 -6.84 -11.30
C ALA A 222 8.05 -6.36 -12.51
N LEU A 223 8.32 -5.15 -13.03
CA LEU A 223 7.71 -4.66 -14.28
C LEU A 223 7.99 -5.62 -15.45
N ALA A 224 9.25 -6.06 -15.59
CA ALA A 224 9.63 -6.98 -16.66
C ALA A 224 8.86 -8.31 -16.58
N SER A 225 8.67 -8.83 -15.38
CA SER A 225 7.92 -10.07 -15.16
C SER A 225 6.43 -9.89 -15.44
N LEU A 226 5.82 -8.83 -14.91
CA LEU A 226 4.40 -8.55 -15.12
C LEU A 226 4.06 -8.36 -16.60
N ARG A 227 4.89 -7.65 -17.37
CA ARG A 227 4.68 -7.40 -18.81
C ARG A 227 4.95 -8.59 -19.72
N ARG A 228 5.60 -9.65 -19.22
CA ARG A 228 5.72 -10.94 -19.93
C ARG A 228 4.47 -11.81 -19.78
N LEU A 229 3.66 -11.58 -18.76
CA LEU A 229 2.43 -12.34 -18.59
C LEU A 229 1.48 -12.10 -19.78
N PRO A 230 0.79 -13.15 -20.27
CA PRO A 230 -0.13 -13.00 -21.40
C PRO A 230 -1.23 -11.99 -21.06
N SER A 231 -1.63 -11.17 -22.06
CA SER A 231 -2.77 -10.28 -21.91
C SER A 231 -4.02 -11.08 -21.61
N ARG A 232 -4.80 -10.61 -20.64
CA ARG A 232 -6.06 -11.20 -20.25
C ARG A 232 -7.23 -10.38 -20.81
N SER A 233 -8.42 -10.99 -20.86
CA SER A 233 -9.63 -10.27 -21.26
C SER A 233 -9.85 -9.06 -20.35
N ALA A 234 -10.18 -7.91 -20.93
CA ALA A 234 -10.46 -6.67 -20.21
C ALA A 234 -11.74 -6.72 -19.34
N ALA A 235 -12.54 -7.78 -19.41
CA ALA A 235 -13.78 -7.89 -18.65
C ALA A 235 -13.51 -8.23 -17.17
N LEU A 236 -13.77 -7.28 -16.27
CA LEU A 236 -13.65 -7.44 -14.81
C LEU A 236 -14.90 -8.11 -14.19
N SER A 237 -15.61 -8.97 -14.92
CA SER A 237 -16.91 -9.50 -14.53
C SER A 237 -16.90 -10.55 -13.43
N SER A 238 -15.73 -10.96 -12.93
CA SER A 238 -15.62 -11.94 -11.85
C SER A 238 -14.92 -11.35 -10.63
N PHE A 239 -15.64 -11.34 -9.52
CA PHE A 239 -15.24 -10.73 -8.25
C PHE A 239 -15.38 -11.73 -7.12
N VAL A 240 -14.53 -11.62 -6.12
CA VAL A 240 -14.73 -12.17 -4.79
C VAL A 240 -14.25 -11.17 -3.75
N GLY A 241 -15.02 -11.00 -2.68
CA GLY A 241 -14.68 -10.04 -1.63
C GLY A 241 -15.02 -10.57 -0.23
N PHE A 242 -14.11 -10.27 0.70
CA PHE A 242 -14.19 -10.59 2.11
C PHE A 242 -14.22 -9.27 2.90
N GLY A 243 -15.19 -9.11 3.81
CA GLY A 243 -15.30 -7.87 4.57
C GLY A 243 -16.11 -8.01 5.85
N ASP A 244 -16.04 -6.98 6.70
CA ASP A 244 -16.74 -6.91 7.99
C ASP A 244 -16.57 -8.19 8.83
N PRO A 245 -15.32 -8.70 9.02
CA PRO A 245 -15.09 -9.86 9.88
C PRO A 245 -15.48 -9.56 11.33
N LEU A 246 -15.72 -10.60 12.10
CA LEU A 246 -16.11 -10.54 13.51
C LEU A 246 -14.97 -11.05 14.39
N PHE A 247 -14.43 -10.18 15.24
CA PHE A 247 -13.22 -10.47 16.02
C PHE A 247 -13.52 -11.03 17.41
N SER A 248 -14.79 -10.99 17.86
CA SER A 248 -15.23 -11.55 19.14
C SER A 248 -16.69 -12.02 19.13
N ALA A 249 -17.03 -12.91 20.06
CA ALA A 249 -18.41 -13.36 20.25
C ALA A 249 -19.37 -12.21 20.61
N GLN A 250 -18.87 -11.14 21.27
CA GLN A 250 -19.65 -9.96 21.56
C GLN A 250 -20.03 -9.21 20.26
N GLN A 251 -19.09 -9.03 19.35
CA GLN A 251 -19.34 -8.41 18.05
C GLN A 251 -20.34 -9.24 17.22
N ALA A 252 -20.28 -10.57 17.30
CA ALA A 252 -21.22 -11.47 16.62
C ALA A 252 -22.65 -11.28 17.16
N LYS A 253 -22.84 -11.14 18.47
CA LYS A 253 -24.12 -10.81 19.07
C LYS A 253 -24.65 -9.44 18.64
N GLN A 254 -23.79 -8.42 18.58
CA GLN A 254 -24.14 -7.07 18.15
C GLN A 254 -24.49 -7.00 16.66
N ALA A 255 -23.83 -7.81 15.82
CA ALA A 255 -24.13 -7.88 14.40
C ALA A 255 -25.55 -8.39 14.10
N SER A 256 -26.07 -9.28 14.95
CA SER A 256 -27.44 -9.81 14.84
C SER A 256 -28.51 -8.85 15.38
N THR A 257 -28.13 -7.85 16.16
CA THR A 257 -29.03 -6.83 16.70
C THR A 257 -28.79 -5.49 15.98
N LYS A 258 -29.83 -4.92 15.33
CA LYS A 258 -29.75 -3.56 14.75
C LYS A 258 -29.64 -2.55 15.91
N VAL A 259 -28.41 -2.17 16.25
CA VAL A 259 -28.14 -1.09 17.25
C VAL A 259 -28.06 0.23 16.50
N GLY A 260 -28.91 1.17 16.89
CA GLY A 260 -28.87 2.54 16.36
C GLY A 260 -27.56 3.25 16.75
N ALA A 261 -26.98 3.97 15.80
CA ALA A 261 -25.78 4.76 16.00
C ALA A 261 -26.00 5.82 17.09
N LEU A 262 -25.11 5.85 18.10
CA LEU A 262 -25.04 6.91 19.10
C LEU A 262 -24.58 8.21 18.44
N ALA A 263 -25.37 9.29 18.62
CA ALA A 263 -25.01 10.61 18.12
C ALA A 263 -23.83 11.18 18.90
N SER A 264 -22.68 11.32 18.27
CA SER A 264 -21.52 12.02 18.82
C SER A 264 -21.64 13.54 18.60
N ARG A 265 -21.14 14.35 19.54
CA ARG A 265 -21.04 15.81 19.38
C ARG A 265 -19.93 16.12 18.37
N GLY A 266 -20.24 16.81 17.27
CA GLY A 266 -19.33 17.18 16.19
C GLY A 266 -19.46 16.26 14.97
N LEU A 267 -18.66 16.53 13.92
CA LEU A 267 -18.56 15.68 12.74
C LEU A 267 -17.49 14.60 13.00
N PRO A 268 -17.87 13.34 13.24
CA PRO A 268 -16.91 12.28 13.51
C PRO A 268 -16.09 11.97 12.26
N LEU A 269 -14.80 11.81 12.44
CA LEU A 269 -13.91 11.23 11.45
C LEU A 269 -13.90 9.71 11.63
N GLN A 270 -14.65 8.99 10.81
CA GLN A 270 -14.72 7.53 10.88
C GLN A 270 -13.56 6.92 10.13
N ARG A 271 -12.55 6.45 10.86
CA ARG A 271 -11.35 5.82 10.28
C ARG A 271 -11.24 4.36 10.71
N ARG A 272 -10.67 3.54 9.85
CA ARG A 272 -10.41 2.12 10.08
C ARG A 272 -9.06 1.96 10.80
N ASN A 273 -8.98 2.35 12.07
CA ASN A 273 -7.76 2.25 12.86
C ASN A 273 -7.64 0.91 13.58
N VAL A 274 -6.43 0.37 13.65
CA VAL A 274 -6.05 -0.59 14.69
C VAL A 274 -5.75 0.23 15.96
N PRO A 275 -6.36 -0.07 17.11
CA PRO A 275 -6.09 0.66 18.32
C PRO A 275 -4.62 0.51 18.73
N GLN A 276 -3.90 1.62 18.86
CA GLN A 276 -2.61 1.61 19.55
C GLN A 276 -2.87 1.58 21.05
N LEU A 277 -2.81 0.40 21.64
CA LEU A 277 -2.94 0.22 23.09
C LEU A 277 -1.59 0.56 23.74
N ALA A 278 -1.41 1.83 24.08
CA ALA A 278 -0.26 2.28 24.85
C ALA A 278 -0.22 1.54 26.20
N GLY A 279 0.78 0.69 26.42
CA GLY A 279 1.07 0.06 27.72
C GLY A 279 0.51 -1.35 27.93
N VAL A 280 -0.09 -1.97 26.93
CA VAL A 280 -0.42 -3.40 26.95
C VAL A 280 0.50 -4.12 25.97
N GLU A 281 1.25 -5.11 26.45
CA GLU A 281 1.97 -6.02 25.55
C GLU A 281 0.94 -6.67 24.65
N SER A 282 1.00 -6.35 23.37
CA SER A 282 0.20 -6.78 22.22
C SER A 282 -1.29 -7.14 22.47
N ALA A 283 -2.18 -6.52 21.67
CA ALA A 283 -3.61 -6.72 21.76
C ALA A 283 -4.02 -8.12 21.26
N SER A 284 -5.04 -8.73 21.86
CA SER A 284 -5.68 -9.92 21.30
C SER A 284 -6.56 -9.54 20.09
N LEU A 285 -6.75 -10.46 19.14
CA LEU A 285 -7.63 -10.29 17.97
C LEU A 285 -9.04 -9.78 18.38
N ALA A 286 -9.55 -10.20 19.53
CA ALA A 286 -10.84 -9.81 20.06
C ALA A 286 -10.98 -8.30 20.38
N LEU A 287 -9.87 -7.57 20.50
CA LEU A 287 -9.86 -6.13 20.77
C LEU A 287 -9.94 -5.28 19.49
N LEU A 288 -9.79 -5.87 18.33
CA LEU A 288 -9.93 -5.14 17.08
C LEU A 288 -11.37 -4.62 16.91
N PRO A 289 -11.52 -3.33 16.49
CA PRO A 289 -12.84 -2.78 16.22
C PRO A 289 -13.45 -3.42 14.98
N ARG A 290 -14.74 -3.70 15.02
CA ARG A 290 -15.50 -4.15 13.86
C ARG A 290 -15.56 -3.04 12.80
N LEU A 291 -15.59 -3.43 11.52
CA LEU A 291 -15.61 -2.53 10.36
C LEU A 291 -16.88 -2.75 9.50
N PRO A 292 -18.09 -2.45 10.00
CA PRO A 292 -19.35 -2.78 9.30
C PRO A 292 -19.51 -2.08 7.95
N ASP A 293 -18.87 -0.95 7.73
CA ASP A 293 -18.84 -0.20 6.48
C ASP A 293 -18.13 -0.97 5.35
N THR A 294 -17.17 -1.82 5.69
CA THR A 294 -16.45 -2.65 4.70
C THR A 294 -17.34 -3.70 4.08
N GLY A 295 -18.33 -4.20 4.81
CA GLY A 295 -19.36 -5.08 4.25
C GLY A 295 -20.21 -4.40 3.18
N GLU A 296 -20.58 -3.11 3.36
CA GLU A 296 -21.31 -2.37 2.34
C GLU A 296 -20.40 -2.02 1.15
N GLU A 297 -19.13 -1.71 1.39
CA GLU A 297 -18.14 -1.48 0.33
C GLU A 297 -18.02 -2.70 -0.60
N VAL A 298 -17.82 -3.91 -0.03
CA VAL A 298 -17.73 -5.17 -0.79
C VAL A 298 -19.02 -5.42 -1.60
N ARG A 299 -20.20 -5.23 -0.98
CA ARG A 299 -21.49 -5.40 -1.70
C ARG A 299 -21.63 -4.40 -2.84
N GLN A 300 -21.22 -3.15 -2.63
CA GLN A 300 -21.36 -2.10 -3.64
C GLN A 300 -20.45 -2.36 -4.84
N ILE A 301 -19.21 -2.84 -4.61
CA ILE A 301 -18.31 -3.22 -5.69
C ILE A 301 -18.88 -4.43 -6.46
N ALA A 302 -19.40 -5.45 -5.78
CA ALA A 302 -20.07 -6.57 -6.45
C ALA A 302 -21.21 -6.11 -7.37
N ARG A 303 -22.04 -5.15 -6.90
CA ARG A 303 -23.11 -4.56 -7.73
C ARG A 303 -22.56 -3.81 -8.95
N VAL A 304 -21.51 -2.99 -8.77
CA VAL A 304 -20.87 -2.25 -9.87
C VAL A 304 -20.31 -3.20 -10.92
N LEU A 305 -19.70 -4.30 -10.48
CA LEU A 305 -19.15 -5.34 -11.34
C LEU A 305 -20.23 -6.30 -11.90
N ASN A 306 -21.51 -6.08 -11.55
CA ASN A 306 -22.64 -6.91 -11.94
C ASN A 306 -22.45 -8.41 -11.61
N VAL A 307 -21.91 -8.68 -10.40
CA VAL A 307 -21.66 -10.03 -9.88
C VAL A 307 -22.73 -10.39 -8.88
N ASP A 308 -23.28 -11.62 -8.99
CA ASP A 308 -24.19 -12.17 -7.97
C ASP A 308 -23.43 -12.26 -6.63
N PRO A 309 -23.92 -11.64 -5.55
CA PRO A 309 -23.32 -11.74 -4.24
C PRO A 309 -23.22 -13.18 -3.70
N ALA A 310 -24.11 -14.06 -4.12
CA ALA A 310 -24.09 -15.46 -3.71
C ALA A 310 -22.81 -16.15 -4.21
N GLY A 311 -21.96 -16.59 -3.29
CA GLY A 311 -20.66 -17.22 -3.61
C GLY A 311 -19.55 -16.24 -4.06
N ALA A 312 -19.78 -14.93 -3.92
CA ALA A 312 -18.79 -13.90 -4.26
C ALA A 312 -18.57 -12.87 -3.14
N VAL A 313 -19.52 -12.74 -2.20
CA VAL A 313 -19.44 -11.78 -1.10
C VAL A 313 -19.51 -12.52 0.22
N PHE A 314 -18.40 -12.55 0.95
CA PHE A 314 -18.26 -13.23 2.22
C PHE A 314 -18.09 -12.20 3.34
N LEU A 315 -19.06 -12.13 4.25
CA LEU A 315 -19.12 -11.12 5.29
C LEU A 315 -19.36 -11.75 6.66
N ASN A 316 -18.99 -11.03 7.71
CA ASN A 316 -19.18 -11.46 9.09
C ASN A 316 -18.55 -12.85 9.32
N ALA A 317 -19.31 -13.83 9.84
CA ALA A 317 -18.84 -15.18 10.07
C ALA A 317 -18.26 -15.88 8.83
N GLU A 318 -18.72 -15.53 7.63
CA GLU A 318 -18.22 -16.06 6.36
C GLU A 318 -16.87 -15.46 5.93
N ALA A 319 -16.46 -14.30 6.48
CA ALA A 319 -15.17 -13.67 6.22
C ALA A 319 -14.08 -14.29 7.12
N ASN A 320 -13.90 -15.61 7.06
CA ASN A 320 -12.96 -16.38 7.86
C ASN A 320 -11.84 -17.00 7.00
N GLU A 321 -10.77 -17.42 7.63
CA GLU A 321 -9.58 -17.97 7.01
C GLU A 321 -9.88 -19.23 6.19
N GLN A 322 -10.63 -20.17 6.74
CA GLN A 322 -11.03 -21.39 6.04
C GLN A 322 -11.78 -21.09 4.73
N ARG A 323 -12.66 -20.07 4.74
CA ARG A 323 -13.38 -19.63 3.55
C ARG A 323 -12.42 -19.05 2.51
N VAL A 324 -11.45 -18.23 2.93
CA VAL A 324 -10.42 -17.67 2.03
C VAL A 324 -9.63 -18.79 1.39
N LEU A 325 -9.11 -19.74 2.18
CA LEU A 325 -8.28 -20.84 1.70
C LEU A 325 -9.04 -21.84 0.82
N ALA A 326 -10.34 -22.04 1.07
CA ALA A 326 -11.20 -22.95 0.30
C ALA A 326 -11.82 -22.29 -0.96
N THR A 327 -11.65 -21.00 -1.17
CA THR A 327 -12.21 -20.29 -2.31
C THR A 327 -11.46 -20.64 -3.60
N ASP A 328 -12.19 -20.97 -4.66
CA ASP A 328 -11.63 -21.11 -6.00
C ASP A 328 -11.46 -19.71 -6.62
N TYR A 329 -10.19 -19.33 -6.84
CA TYR A 329 -9.82 -18.05 -7.45
C TYR A 329 -9.67 -18.11 -8.97
N THR A 330 -9.92 -19.25 -9.60
CA THR A 330 -9.86 -19.41 -11.06
C THR A 330 -10.82 -18.42 -11.73
N GLY A 331 -10.28 -17.56 -12.59
CA GLY A 331 -11.04 -16.54 -13.28
C GLY A 331 -11.59 -15.41 -12.40
N ARG A 332 -11.24 -15.34 -11.11
CA ARG A 332 -11.60 -14.21 -10.22
C ARG A 332 -10.67 -13.04 -10.49
N ARG A 333 -11.14 -12.12 -11.32
CA ARG A 333 -10.33 -10.99 -11.81
C ARG A 333 -10.09 -9.91 -10.75
N VAL A 334 -11.01 -9.77 -9.80
CA VAL A 334 -10.91 -8.86 -8.67
C VAL A 334 -11.10 -9.64 -7.38
N VAL A 335 -10.08 -9.62 -6.53
CA VAL A 335 -10.11 -10.21 -5.18
C VAL A 335 -9.98 -9.07 -4.18
N MET A 336 -10.90 -8.97 -3.23
CA MET A 336 -10.93 -7.87 -2.28
C MET A 336 -10.91 -8.36 -0.83
N PHE A 337 -10.03 -7.78 -0.05
CA PHE A 337 -10.00 -7.92 1.41
C PHE A 337 -10.24 -6.54 2.03
N ALA A 338 -11.39 -6.37 2.67
CA ALA A 338 -11.78 -5.14 3.33
C ALA A 338 -11.85 -5.39 4.86
N THR A 339 -10.69 -5.29 5.50
CA THR A 339 -10.47 -5.65 6.91
C THR A 339 -9.31 -4.87 7.53
N HIS A 340 -8.80 -5.27 8.70
CA HIS A 340 -7.56 -4.74 9.27
C HIS A 340 -6.34 -5.43 8.66
N GLY A 341 -5.35 -4.63 8.24
CA GLY A 341 -3.99 -5.09 7.99
C GLY A 341 -3.16 -4.95 9.27
N LEU A 342 -2.46 -5.99 9.62
CA LEU A 342 -1.67 -6.10 10.85
C LEU A 342 -0.19 -6.25 10.51
N VAL A 343 0.66 -5.61 11.30
CA VAL A 343 2.12 -5.76 11.23
C VAL A 343 2.66 -6.45 12.48
N PRO A 344 3.87 -7.01 12.44
CA PRO A 344 4.50 -7.59 13.63
C PRO A 344 4.48 -6.63 14.82
N GLY A 345 3.98 -7.10 15.97
CA GLY A 345 3.82 -6.30 17.18
C GLY A 345 2.41 -5.73 17.41
N ASP A 346 1.51 -5.75 16.42
CA ASP A 346 0.11 -5.32 16.62
C ASP A 346 -0.69 -6.32 17.47
N LEU A 347 -0.36 -7.61 17.39
CA LEU A 347 -0.97 -8.68 18.19
C LEU A 347 0.10 -9.55 18.86
N ASP A 348 -0.29 -10.20 19.99
CA ASP A 348 0.55 -11.19 20.67
C ASP A 348 0.94 -12.33 19.72
N GLY A 349 2.23 -12.60 19.63
CA GLY A 349 2.75 -13.69 18.80
C GLY A 349 2.74 -13.41 17.29
N LEU A 350 2.25 -12.27 16.83
CA LEU A 350 2.28 -11.90 15.41
C LEU A 350 3.71 -11.57 15.00
N THR A 351 4.36 -12.47 14.25
CA THR A 351 5.75 -12.35 13.80
C THR A 351 5.88 -12.00 12.32
N GLN A 352 4.77 -11.95 11.58
CA GLN A 352 4.71 -11.61 10.16
C GLN A 352 3.44 -10.79 9.88
N PRO A 353 3.40 -9.97 8.83
CA PRO A 353 2.18 -9.27 8.45
C PRO A 353 1.04 -10.22 8.13
N ALA A 354 -0.18 -9.83 8.47
CA ALA A 354 -1.39 -10.60 8.24
C ALA A 354 -2.59 -9.70 7.96
N LEU A 355 -3.66 -10.28 7.40
CA LEU A 355 -4.99 -9.67 7.37
C LEU A 355 -5.84 -10.32 8.47
N ALA A 356 -6.53 -9.49 9.26
CA ALA A 356 -7.42 -9.98 10.30
C ALA A 356 -8.72 -10.48 9.67
N LEU A 357 -9.10 -11.70 10.03
CA LEU A 357 -10.34 -12.36 9.61
C LEU A 357 -11.19 -12.73 10.83
N THR A 358 -12.36 -13.32 10.59
CA THR A 358 -13.25 -13.70 11.67
C THR A 358 -12.59 -14.68 12.62
N SER A 359 -12.60 -14.32 13.89
CA SER A 359 -11.98 -15.06 15.00
C SER A 359 -12.52 -16.48 15.15
N PRO A 360 -11.69 -17.45 15.55
CA PRO A 360 -12.13 -18.79 15.95
C PRO A 360 -13.09 -18.79 17.14
N GLU A 361 -13.14 -17.72 17.94
CA GLU A 361 -14.17 -17.52 18.97
C GLU A 361 -15.58 -17.43 18.39
N VAL A 362 -15.71 -16.90 17.16
CA VAL A 362 -16.98 -16.76 16.44
C VAL A 362 -17.28 -17.98 15.59
N VAL A 363 -16.27 -18.50 14.88
CA VAL A 363 -16.39 -19.68 14.02
C VAL A 363 -15.32 -20.71 14.40
N PRO A 364 -15.63 -21.59 15.36
CA PRO A 364 -14.67 -22.61 15.80
C PRO A 364 -14.20 -23.50 14.64
N GLY A 365 -12.90 -23.73 14.56
CA GLY A 365 -12.27 -24.57 13.53
C GLY A 365 -12.05 -23.90 12.17
N ALA A 366 -12.33 -22.59 12.03
CA ALA A 366 -12.12 -21.85 10.81
C ALA A 366 -10.72 -21.20 10.68
N GLY A 367 -9.71 -21.72 11.39
CA GLY A 367 -8.34 -21.20 11.44
C GLY A 367 -8.07 -20.38 12.70
N ASP A 368 -6.99 -19.59 12.74
CA ASP A 368 -6.63 -18.72 13.87
C ASP A 368 -7.21 -17.31 13.75
N GLY A 369 -7.84 -16.99 12.62
CA GLY A 369 -8.43 -15.69 12.32
C GLY A 369 -7.46 -14.71 11.68
N LEU A 370 -6.30 -15.17 11.24
CA LEU A 370 -5.27 -14.38 10.57
C LEU A 370 -4.96 -14.98 9.20
N LEU A 371 -5.05 -14.22 8.14
CA LEU A 371 -4.52 -14.63 6.85
C LEU A 371 -3.07 -14.13 6.77
N SER A 372 -2.14 -15.01 7.07
CA SER A 372 -0.71 -14.73 7.15
C SER A 372 -0.07 -14.62 5.76
N MET A 373 1.12 -14.02 5.71
CA MET A 373 1.91 -13.97 4.47
C MET A 373 2.18 -15.38 3.90
N GLU A 374 2.42 -16.37 4.77
CA GLU A 374 2.70 -17.75 4.35
C GLU A 374 1.48 -18.41 3.70
N GLU A 375 0.29 -18.18 4.24
CA GLU A 375 -0.96 -18.70 3.68
C GLU A 375 -1.31 -18.02 2.36
N ILE A 376 -1.08 -16.70 2.25
CA ILE A 376 -1.26 -15.97 0.99
C ILE A 376 -0.38 -16.54 -0.12
N LEU A 377 0.87 -16.92 0.18
CA LEU A 377 1.77 -17.57 -0.79
C LEU A 377 1.20 -18.89 -1.32
N GLY A 378 0.36 -19.57 -0.53
CA GLY A 378 -0.32 -20.81 -0.92
C GLY A 378 -1.56 -20.59 -1.82
N LEU A 379 -2.08 -19.37 -1.93
CA LEU A 379 -3.20 -19.06 -2.80
C LEU A 379 -2.80 -19.15 -4.27
N LYS A 380 -3.73 -19.58 -5.10
CA LYS A 380 -3.56 -19.62 -6.56
C LYS A 380 -4.48 -18.60 -7.18
N LEU A 381 -4.02 -17.36 -7.24
CA LEU A 381 -4.80 -16.24 -7.76
C LEU A 381 -4.70 -16.14 -9.28
N ASP A 382 -5.82 -15.76 -9.91
CA ASP A 382 -5.89 -15.36 -11.31
C ASP A 382 -6.40 -13.91 -11.41
N ALA A 383 -5.84 -13.04 -10.54
CA ALA A 383 -6.40 -11.72 -10.28
C ALA A 383 -5.67 -10.61 -11.06
N ASP A 384 -6.43 -9.76 -11.76
CA ASP A 384 -5.95 -8.49 -12.29
C ASP A 384 -5.78 -7.46 -11.18
N TRP A 385 -6.64 -7.57 -10.15
CA TRP A 385 -6.64 -6.73 -8.98
C TRP A 385 -6.71 -7.57 -7.69
N VAL A 386 -5.82 -7.29 -6.77
CA VAL A 386 -6.05 -7.56 -5.34
C VAL A 386 -6.23 -6.23 -4.64
N VAL A 387 -7.40 -6.02 -4.04
CA VAL A 387 -7.76 -4.80 -3.32
C VAL A 387 -7.59 -5.04 -1.83
N LEU A 388 -6.65 -4.36 -1.22
CA LEU A 388 -6.41 -4.39 0.21
C LEU A 388 -6.95 -3.09 0.83
N SER A 389 -8.25 -3.05 1.08
CA SER A 389 -8.92 -1.94 1.76
C SER A 389 -8.72 -2.09 3.28
N ALA A 390 -7.44 -2.09 3.69
CA ALA A 390 -6.95 -2.38 5.03
C ALA A 390 -5.85 -1.38 5.42
N CYS A 391 -5.71 -1.07 6.71
CA CYS A 391 -4.78 -0.05 7.18
C CYS A 391 -3.33 -0.44 6.92
N ASN A 392 -2.49 0.53 6.50
CA ASN A 392 -1.02 0.40 6.37
C ASN A 392 -0.52 -0.78 5.52
N THR A 393 -1.31 -1.29 4.58
CA THR A 393 -0.88 -2.40 3.72
C THR A 393 0.24 -2.02 2.74
N ALA A 394 0.47 -0.73 2.54
CA ALA A 394 1.60 -0.19 1.76
C ALA A 394 2.87 0.06 2.60
N ALA A 395 2.81 -0.02 3.94
CA ALA A 395 3.95 0.32 4.79
C ALA A 395 5.08 -0.70 4.66
N ALA A 396 6.31 -0.21 4.44
CA ALA A 396 7.52 -1.02 4.52
C ALA A 396 7.84 -1.34 5.99
N GLU A 397 8.22 -2.57 6.29
CA GLU A 397 8.44 -3.08 7.65
C GLU A 397 9.70 -2.52 8.32
N GLU A 398 10.68 -2.02 7.57
CA GLU A 398 11.95 -1.47 8.09
C GLU A 398 12.50 -0.35 7.21
N ALA A 399 13.33 0.52 7.82
CA ALA A 399 14.13 1.52 7.11
C ALA A 399 15.11 0.83 6.14
N GLY A 400 14.83 0.89 4.83
CA GLY A 400 15.61 0.22 3.77
C GLY A 400 14.92 -0.98 3.14
N ALA A 401 13.73 -1.37 3.60
CA ALA A 401 12.92 -2.36 2.91
C ALA A 401 12.45 -1.84 1.55
N GLU A 402 12.21 -2.76 0.61
CA GLU A 402 11.59 -2.46 -0.68
C GLU A 402 10.21 -1.81 -0.47
N ALA A 403 9.79 -1.00 -1.44
CA ALA A 403 8.58 -0.17 -1.38
C ALA A 403 7.25 -0.92 -1.20
N VAL A 404 7.26 -2.24 -1.25
CA VAL A 404 6.09 -3.10 -1.08
C VAL A 404 6.27 -3.93 0.18
N SER A 405 5.26 -3.90 1.06
CA SER A 405 5.23 -4.71 2.28
C SER A 405 5.36 -6.21 1.97
N GLY A 406 5.79 -7.02 2.94
CA GLY A 406 5.87 -8.47 2.80
C GLY A 406 4.55 -9.08 2.35
N LEU A 407 3.42 -8.54 2.85
CA LEU A 407 2.07 -8.94 2.47
C LEU A 407 1.79 -8.69 0.97
N GLY A 408 2.15 -7.51 0.47
CA GLY A 408 1.97 -7.17 -0.96
C GLY A 408 2.77 -8.10 -1.87
N ARG A 409 4.02 -8.41 -1.50
CA ARG A 409 4.84 -9.38 -2.25
C ARG A 409 4.22 -10.76 -2.28
N ALA A 410 3.66 -11.23 -1.16
CA ALA A 410 2.99 -12.53 -1.11
C ALA A 410 1.83 -12.62 -2.11
N PHE A 411 1.04 -11.56 -2.27
CA PHE A 411 -0.04 -11.53 -3.26
C PHE A 411 0.47 -11.55 -4.71
N PHE A 412 1.57 -10.88 -5.02
CA PHE A 412 2.19 -11.01 -6.35
C PHE A 412 2.63 -12.45 -6.63
N TYR A 413 3.24 -13.12 -5.65
CA TYR A 413 3.64 -14.52 -5.78
C TYR A 413 2.44 -15.46 -5.91
N ALA A 414 1.35 -15.14 -5.25
CA ALA A 414 0.10 -15.88 -5.39
C ALA A 414 -0.58 -15.71 -6.76
N GLY A 415 -0.12 -14.75 -7.61
CA GLY A 415 -0.63 -14.56 -8.97
C GLY A 415 -1.41 -13.27 -9.20
N ALA A 416 -1.34 -12.29 -8.30
CA ALA A 416 -1.88 -10.96 -8.53
C ALA A 416 -1.05 -10.18 -9.56
N ARG A 417 -1.69 -9.41 -10.45
CA ARG A 417 -1.01 -8.50 -11.39
C ARG A 417 -0.82 -7.11 -10.82
N ALA A 418 -1.81 -6.63 -10.11
CA ALA A 418 -1.75 -5.35 -9.43
C ALA A 418 -2.41 -5.42 -8.06
N LEU A 419 -1.89 -4.61 -7.15
CA LEU A 419 -2.46 -4.39 -5.84
C LEU A 419 -3.00 -2.96 -5.75
N LEU A 420 -4.12 -2.80 -5.10
CA LEU A 420 -4.60 -1.51 -4.62
C LEU A 420 -4.49 -1.52 -3.09
N VAL A 421 -3.55 -0.76 -2.58
CA VAL A 421 -3.20 -0.75 -1.15
C VAL A 421 -3.38 0.63 -0.54
N SER A 422 -3.61 0.69 0.77
CA SER A 422 -3.71 1.97 1.47
C SER A 422 -2.43 2.31 2.24
N SER A 423 -2.06 3.59 2.23
CA SER A 423 -0.86 4.12 2.89
C SER A 423 -1.12 4.60 4.32
N TRP A 424 -2.37 4.79 4.71
CA TRP A 424 -2.82 5.17 6.07
C TRP A 424 -4.26 4.72 6.29
N PRO A 425 -4.73 4.73 7.56
CA PRO A 425 -6.12 4.40 7.89
C PRO A 425 -7.10 5.30 7.15
N VAL A 426 -7.95 4.70 6.33
CA VAL A 426 -8.85 5.41 5.42
C VAL A 426 -10.10 5.94 6.16
N GLU A 427 -10.60 7.10 5.70
CA GLU A 427 -11.93 7.55 6.10
C GLU A 427 -12.98 6.73 5.33
N THR A 428 -13.95 6.23 6.07
CA THR A 428 -14.91 5.20 5.62
C THR A 428 -15.71 5.60 4.38
N VAL A 429 -16.26 6.82 4.35
CA VAL A 429 -17.14 7.27 3.25
C VAL A 429 -16.30 7.60 2.01
N ALA A 430 -15.18 8.29 2.19
CA ALA A 430 -14.27 8.63 1.11
C ALA A 430 -13.70 7.38 0.43
N ALA A 431 -13.28 6.38 1.21
CA ALA A 431 -12.79 5.10 0.70
C ALA A 431 -13.82 4.41 -0.17
N ARG A 432 -15.05 4.25 0.35
CA ARG A 432 -16.16 3.63 -0.39
C ARG A 432 -16.49 4.38 -1.68
N MET A 433 -16.53 5.72 -1.63
CA MET A 433 -16.80 6.55 -2.83
C MET A 433 -15.71 6.35 -3.87
N LEU A 434 -14.44 6.41 -3.46
CA LEU A 434 -13.28 6.27 -4.34
C LEU A 434 -13.25 4.88 -5.00
N MET A 435 -13.43 3.80 -4.22
CA MET A 435 -13.45 2.43 -4.73
C MET A 435 -14.60 2.18 -5.69
N THR A 436 -15.80 2.63 -5.34
CA THR A 436 -16.97 2.49 -6.20
C THR A 436 -16.76 3.21 -7.53
N GLU A 437 -16.24 4.44 -7.50
CA GLU A 437 -15.96 5.23 -8.69
C GLU A 437 -14.87 4.58 -9.57
N LEU A 438 -13.79 4.04 -8.96
CA LEU A 438 -12.72 3.34 -9.66
C LEU A 438 -13.27 2.17 -10.49
N PHE A 439 -14.01 1.27 -9.86
CA PHE A 439 -14.54 0.11 -10.56
C PHE A 439 -15.64 0.47 -11.55
N ARG A 440 -16.45 1.49 -11.27
CA ARG A 440 -17.45 2.01 -12.23
C ARG A 440 -16.76 2.52 -13.51
N ARG A 441 -15.65 3.22 -13.39
CA ARG A 441 -14.86 3.70 -14.54
C ARG A 441 -14.27 2.54 -15.33
N GLN A 442 -13.70 1.55 -14.66
CA GLN A 442 -13.14 0.38 -15.33
C GLN A 442 -14.19 -0.47 -16.05
N VAL A 443 -15.39 -0.60 -15.48
CA VAL A 443 -16.52 -1.27 -16.18
C VAL A 443 -16.97 -0.46 -17.41
N ALA A 444 -17.07 0.86 -17.27
CA ALA A 444 -17.47 1.73 -18.38
C ALA A 444 -16.40 1.84 -19.48
N GLN A 445 -15.12 1.71 -19.12
CA GLN A 445 -13.98 1.82 -20.03
C GLN A 445 -12.97 0.71 -19.72
N PRO A 446 -13.18 -0.51 -20.20
CA PRO A 446 -12.34 -1.66 -19.87
C PRO A 446 -10.86 -1.52 -20.26
N GLN A 447 -10.54 -0.67 -21.23
CA GLN A 447 -9.17 -0.33 -21.66
C GLN A 447 -8.51 0.74 -20.80
N LEU A 448 -9.24 1.36 -19.86
CA LEU A 448 -8.66 2.37 -18.98
C LEU A 448 -7.63 1.73 -18.04
N GLY A 449 -6.39 2.23 -18.09
CA GLY A 449 -5.32 1.75 -17.21
C GLY A 449 -5.69 1.90 -15.73
N LYS A 450 -5.20 0.99 -14.90
CA LYS A 450 -5.49 0.93 -13.45
C LYS A 450 -5.16 2.24 -12.73
N ALA A 451 -3.96 2.75 -12.95
CA ALA A 451 -3.50 4.01 -12.35
C ALA A 451 -4.33 5.22 -12.83
N GLU A 452 -4.76 5.23 -14.10
CA GLU A 452 -5.60 6.29 -14.63
C GLU A 452 -7.02 6.24 -14.07
N ALA A 453 -7.59 5.03 -13.88
CA ALA A 453 -8.87 4.86 -13.22
C ALA A 453 -8.83 5.38 -11.78
N LEU A 454 -7.76 5.07 -11.04
CA LEU A 454 -7.55 5.58 -9.68
C LEU A 454 -7.39 7.11 -9.69
N ARG A 455 -6.55 7.66 -10.57
CA ARG A 455 -6.36 9.12 -10.70
C ARG A 455 -7.68 9.86 -10.94
N GLN A 456 -8.47 9.40 -11.90
CA GLN A 456 -9.77 10.02 -12.19
C GLN A 456 -10.74 9.91 -11.02
N SER A 457 -10.69 8.81 -10.24
CA SER A 457 -11.52 8.64 -9.05
C SER A 457 -11.08 9.57 -7.91
N MET A 458 -9.77 9.75 -7.73
CA MET A 458 -9.22 10.76 -6.81
C MET A 458 -9.70 12.17 -7.16
N LEU A 459 -9.65 12.55 -8.44
CA LEU A 459 -10.11 13.87 -8.90
C LEU A 459 -11.62 14.03 -8.72
N ALA A 460 -12.41 13.01 -9.01
CA ALA A 460 -13.86 13.03 -8.81
C ALA A 460 -14.23 13.22 -7.34
N LEU A 461 -13.49 12.60 -6.41
CA LEU A 461 -13.69 12.77 -4.98
C LEU A 461 -13.24 14.17 -4.51
N MET A 462 -12.06 14.62 -4.94
CA MET A 462 -11.48 15.92 -4.59
C MET A 462 -12.36 17.10 -5.03
N ASP A 463 -12.86 17.04 -6.27
CA ASP A 463 -13.64 18.11 -6.90
C ASP A 463 -15.16 17.93 -6.68
N GLY A 464 -15.57 16.83 -6.07
CA GLY A 464 -16.96 16.47 -5.77
C GLY A 464 -17.63 17.40 -4.73
N PRO A 465 -18.94 17.22 -4.49
CA PRO A 465 -19.73 18.10 -3.64
C PRO A 465 -19.31 18.11 -2.16
N GLY A 466 -18.53 17.10 -1.71
CA GLY A 466 -18.18 16.95 -0.30
C GLY A 466 -19.27 16.28 0.53
N TYR A 467 -19.19 16.41 1.83
CA TYR A 467 -20.20 15.89 2.77
C TYR A 467 -21.32 16.90 2.93
N VAL A 468 -22.50 16.52 2.48
CA VAL A 468 -23.72 17.34 2.56
C VAL A 468 -24.52 16.91 3.79
N ASP A 469 -24.76 17.82 4.72
CA ASP A 469 -25.70 17.61 5.82
C ASP A 469 -27.13 17.69 5.27
N VAL A 470 -27.81 16.56 5.26
CA VAL A 470 -29.18 16.45 4.70
C VAL A 470 -30.19 17.33 5.48
N LYS A 471 -29.99 17.54 6.79
CA LYS A 471 -30.89 18.35 7.60
C LYS A 471 -30.69 19.85 7.35
N MET A 472 -29.46 20.27 7.13
CA MET A 472 -29.11 21.67 6.88
C MET A 472 -29.10 22.02 5.39
N GLY A 473 -29.13 21.05 4.50
CA GLY A 473 -29.07 21.23 3.04
C GLY A 473 -27.78 21.90 2.54
N ARG A 474 -26.70 21.84 3.31
CA ARG A 474 -25.41 22.48 2.97
C ARG A 474 -24.24 21.55 3.11
N THR A 475 -23.21 21.79 2.30
CA THR A 475 -21.92 21.11 2.43
C THR A 475 -21.21 21.60 3.69
N LEU A 476 -20.77 20.70 4.53
CA LEU A 476 -20.02 21.00 5.76
C LEU A 476 -18.51 20.97 5.51
N TYR A 477 -18.05 19.98 4.78
CA TYR A 477 -16.65 19.87 4.37
C TYR A 477 -16.52 19.18 3.01
N THR A 478 -15.41 19.42 2.34
CA THR A 478 -15.08 18.77 1.07
C THR A 478 -14.07 17.66 1.30
N TYR A 479 -14.01 16.70 0.38
CA TYR A 479 -12.97 15.65 0.40
C TYR A 479 -11.66 16.11 -0.28
N ALA A 480 -11.43 17.44 -0.41
CA ALA A 480 -10.27 17.97 -1.12
C ALA A 480 -8.95 17.89 -0.32
N HIS A 481 -9.01 17.69 1.01
CA HIS A 481 -7.79 17.41 1.79
C HIS A 481 -7.20 16.05 1.39
N PRO A 482 -5.84 15.94 1.18
CA PRO A 482 -5.21 14.70 0.72
C PRO A 482 -5.50 13.46 1.58
N LEU A 483 -5.78 13.63 2.85
CA LEU A 483 -6.18 12.53 3.75
C LEU A 483 -7.31 11.69 3.17
N PHE A 484 -8.26 12.29 2.44
CA PHE A 484 -9.46 11.61 1.96
C PHE A 484 -9.24 10.92 0.60
N TRP A 485 -8.56 11.57 -0.35
CA TRP A 485 -8.50 11.10 -1.74
C TRP A 485 -7.21 10.36 -2.10
N ALA A 486 -6.16 10.51 -1.32
CA ALA A 486 -4.86 9.97 -1.66
C ALA A 486 -4.37 8.75 -0.84
N PRO A 487 -5.18 8.09 -0.01
CA PRO A 487 -4.67 6.95 0.76
C PRO A 487 -4.28 5.76 -0.12
N PHE A 488 -4.91 5.59 -1.28
CA PHE A 488 -4.70 4.43 -2.12
C PHE A 488 -3.64 4.65 -3.19
N VAL A 489 -2.84 3.61 -3.41
CA VAL A 489 -1.86 3.54 -4.47
C VAL A 489 -2.02 2.23 -5.24
N VAL A 490 -1.79 2.29 -6.56
CA VAL A 490 -1.66 1.09 -7.40
C VAL A 490 -0.23 0.64 -7.37
N ILE A 491 -0.01 -0.64 -7.11
CA ILE A 491 1.30 -1.29 -7.17
C ILE A 491 1.19 -2.45 -8.16
N GLY A 492 2.07 -2.51 -9.14
CA GLY A 492 2.05 -3.53 -10.21
C GLY A 492 1.73 -2.94 -11.57
N ASP A 493 1.22 -3.72 -12.53
CA ASP A 493 0.99 -3.28 -13.92
C ASP A 493 -0.37 -3.77 -14.46
#